data_4c2119533eb97b9c5d66b033ed773763
#
_entry.id   4c2119533eb97b9c5d66b033ed773763
#
_cell.length_a   1.000
_cell.length_b   1.000
_cell.length_c   1.000
_cell.angle_alpha   90.00
_cell.angle_beta   90.00
_cell.angle_gamma   90.00
#
_symmetry.space_group_name_H-M   'P 1'
#
loop_
_entity.id
_entity.type
_entity.pdbx_description
1 polymer ?
#
loop_
_entity_poly.entity_id
_entity_poly.type
_entity_poly.pdbx_seq_one_letter_code
_entity_poly.pdbx_strand_id
1 'polypeptide(L)'
;MTSARRAEELCALLGRQGAEVCSAPAINMIALPDDDELHRNTVALIAEPPDILVAHTGIGVRGWLAAAEGWGLANQLIAALSSARIVARGPKATGALRAAGLHEEWCPKSESSHDVLKYLLESDVSGTRIAIQLHGAADAWDPFPEFIGGLRAAGAEVVPIRVYRWKSTPLGGEFDQLVSGIARRQFDAVSFTSAPAAAAVLERSRDLDIEDQLLEALRTDVHAMCVGPVTSQPLNRKGVPTTSPERMRLGALARHITEQLPLLGSRTVKVAGHVVDIPEPACW
;
A
#
# COMPACT_ATOMS: atom_id res chain seq x y z
N MET A 1 -9.85 8.02 -8.78
CA MET A 1 -9.44 7.38 -7.50
C MET A 1 -9.03 5.94 -7.75
N THR A 2 -7.94 5.47 -7.15
CA THR A 2 -7.33 4.16 -7.44
C THR A 2 -7.43 3.15 -6.29
N SER A 3 -8.09 3.49 -5.18
CA SER A 3 -8.20 2.66 -3.98
C SER A 3 -9.52 1.90 -3.91
N ALA A 4 -9.48 0.57 -3.69
CA ALA A 4 -10.67 -0.22 -3.39
C ALA A 4 -11.12 -0.05 -1.93
N ARG A 5 -10.17 0.15 -1.01
CA ARG A 5 -10.48 0.24 0.43
C ARG A 5 -10.93 1.64 0.81
N ARG A 6 -12.13 1.76 1.36
CA ARG A 6 -12.76 3.04 1.75
C ARG A 6 -12.93 4.01 0.56
N ALA A 7 -13.05 3.47 -0.67
CA ALA A 7 -13.30 4.29 -1.85
C ALA A 7 -14.57 5.11 -1.72
N GLU A 8 -15.66 4.47 -1.32
CA GLU A 8 -16.97 5.10 -1.13
C GLU A 8 -16.91 6.27 -0.12
N GLU A 9 -16.17 6.09 0.97
CA GLU A 9 -16.00 7.16 1.97
C GLU A 9 -15.26 8.37 1.40
N LEU A 10 -14.17 8.15 0.64
CA LEU A 10 -13.44 9.24 0.02
C LEU A 10 -14.26 9.92 -1.09
N CYS A 11 -14.99 9.15 -1.91
CA CYS A 11 -15.93 9.69 -2.90
C CYS A 11 -16.97 10.58 -2.24
N ALA A 12 -17.59 10.10 -1.14
CA ALA A 12 -18.59 10.87 -0.41
C ALA A 12 -18.01 12.14 0.25
N LEU A 13 -16.75 12.08 0.73
CA LEU A 13 -16.06 13.25 1.29
C LEU A 13 -15.79 14.30 0.22
N LEU A 14 -15.28 13.92 -0.94
CA LEU A 14 -14.96 14.81 -2.05
C LEU A 14 -16.23 15.35 -2.72
N GLY A 15 -17.23 14.50 -2.95
CA GLY A 15 -18.51 14.90 -3.55
C GLY A 15 -19.26 15.95 -2.72
N ARG A 16 -19.21 15.86 -1.37
CA ARG A 16 -19.77 16.90 -0.48
C ARG A 16 -19.06 18.25 -0.61
N GLN A 17 -17.84 18.27 -1.14
CA GLN A 17 -17.06 19.48 -1.41
C GLN A 17 -17.20 19.94 -2.89
N GLY A 18 -18.13 19.35 -3.64
CA GLY A 18 -18.42 19.73 -5.03
C GLY A 18 -17.53 19.06 -6.08
N ALA A 19 -16.67 18.10 -5.72
CA ALA A 19 -15.84 17.40 -6.69
C ALA A 19 -16.65 16.33 -7.45
N GLU A 20 -16.46 16.26 -8.77
CA GLU A 20 -16.87 15.12 -9.56
C GLU A 20 -15.81 14.02 -9.43
N VAL A 21 -16.21 12.82 -8.97
CA VAL A 21 -15.27 11.76 -8.60
C VAL A 21 -15.47 10.52 -9.45
N CYS A 22 -14.47 10.17 -10.25
CA CYS A 22 -14.35 8.87 -10.92
C CYS A 22 -13.53 7.91 -10.03
N SER A 23 -14.05 6.72 -9.78
CA SER A 23 -13.40 5.71 -8.96
C SER A 23 -13.28 4.38 -9.71
N ALA A 24 -12.04 3.95 -9.92
CA ALA A 24 -11.74 2.64 -10.49
C ALA A 24 -10.63 2.00 -9.64
N PRO A 25 -10.92 0.89 -8.93
CA PRO A 25 -9.92 0.20 -8.13
C PRO A 25 -8.78 -0.33 -9.00
N ALA A 26 -7.55 0.07 -8.67
CA ALA A 26 -6.35 -0.35 -9.39
C ALA A 26 -5.94 -1.80 -9.06
N ILE A 27 -6.21 -2.22 -7.83
CA ILE A 27 -5.75 -3.49 -7.28
C ILE A 27 -6.82 -4.11 -6.39
N ASN A 28 -6.87 -5.43 -6.41
CA ASN A 28 -7.64 -6.24 -5.49
C ASN A 28 -6.71 -6.98 -4.55
N MET A 29 -7.07 -7.02 -3.27
CA MET A 29 -6.38 -7.84 -2.30
C MET A 29 -6.96 -9.25 -2.36
N ILE A 30 -6.11 -10.21 -2.69
CA ILE A 30 -6.48 -11.63 -2.69
C ILE A 30 -5.84 -12.27 -1.46
N ALA A 31 -6.67 -12.77 -0.55
CA ALA A 31 -6.21 -13.64 0.52
C ALA A 31 -5.72 -14.96 -0.10
N LEU A 32 -4.75 -15.58 0.53
CA LEU A 32 -4.14 -16.84 0.11
C LEU A 32 -4.42 -17.95 1.14
N PRO A 33 -5.71 -18.25 1.46
CA PRO A 33 -6.03 -19.22 2.52
C PRO A 33 -5.62 -20.65 2.16
N ASP A 34 -5.56 -20.97 0.87
CA ASP A 34 -5.22 -22.31 0.36
C ASP A 34 -3.86 -22.33 -0.37
N ASP A 35 -2.96 -21.40 -0.02
CA ASP A 35 -1.63 -21.31 -0.64
C ASP A 35 -0.68 -22.36 -0.04
N ASP A 36 -0.22 -23.27 -0.89
CA ASP A 36 0.70 -24.35 -0.48
C ASP A 36 2.01 -23.83 0.13
N GLU A 37 2.51 -22.67 -0.33
CA GLU A 37 3.72 -22.06 0.23
C GLU A 37 3.46 -21.55 1.66
N LEU A 38 2.32 -20.86 1.87
CA LEU A 38 1.93 -20.39 3.20
C LEU A 38 1.72 -21.56 4.16
N HIS A 39 1.06 -22.63 3.71
CA HIS A 39 0.86 -23.84 4.52
C HIS A 39 2.20 -24.51 4.88
N ARG A 40 3.07 -24.76 3.89
CA ARG A 40 4.40 -25.36 4.13
C ARG A 40 5.23 -24.53 5.09
N ASN A 41 5.28 -23.20 4.90
CA ASN A 41 6.04 -22.31 5.78
C ASN A 41 5.46 -22.30 7.19
N THR A 42 4.15 -22.37 7.34
CA THR A 42 3.47 -22.45 8.65
C THR A 42 3.84 -23.74 9.36
N VAL A 43 3.77 -24.90 8.68
CA VAL A 43 4.17 -26.21 9.25
C VAL A 43 5.64 -26.20 9.63
N ALA A 44 6.52 -25.65 8.79
CA ALA A 44 7.94 -25.55 9.10
C ALA A 44 8.22 -24.69 10.33
N LEU A 45 7.52 -23.56 10.51
CA LEU A 45 7.66 -22.72 11.70
C LEU A 45 7.08 -23.34 12.97
N ILE A 46 6.10 -24.23 12.85
CA ILE A 46 5.58 -24.99 13.99
C ILE A 46 6.60 -26.05 14.42
N ALA A 47 7.21 -26.75 13.45
CA ALA A 47 8.20 -27.77 13.73
C ALA A 47 9.51 -27.20 14.28
N GLU A 48 9.91 -26.04 13.79
CA GLU A 48 11.11 -25.32 14.17
C GLU A 48 10.77 -23.82 14.34
N PRO A 49 10.43 -23.42 15.59
CA PRO A 49 10.01 -22.05 15.87
C PRO A 49 11.06 -21.01 15.47
N PRO A 50 10.63 -19.80 15.05
CA PRO A 50 11.56 -18.73 14.74
C PRO A 50 12.11 -18.12 16.04
N ASP A 51 13.33 -17.60 15.98
CA ASP A 51 13.89 -16.77 17.06
C ASP A 51 13.23 -15.40 17.11
N ILE A 52 12.90 -14.87 15.92
CA ILE A 52 12.26 -13.55 15.77
C ILE A 52 11.07 -13.64 14.80
N LEU A 53 9.94 -13.05 15.20
CA LEU A 53 8.80 -12.78 14.33
C LEU A 53 8.73 -11.29 14.00
N VAL A 54 8.73 -10.94 12.73
CA VAL A 54 8.43 -9.57 12.27
C VAL A 54 7.02 -9.52 11.69
N ALA A 55 6.15 -8.71 12.28
CA ALA A 55 4.78 -8.51 11.81
C ALA A 55 4.63 -7.14 11.13
N HIS A 56 4.46 -7.13 9.80
CA HIS A 56 4.33 -5.88 9.04
C HIS A 56 2.91 -5.31 9.04
N THR A 57 1.88 -6.16 9.02
CA THR A 57 0.50 -5.67 8.88
C THR A 57 -0.50 -6.44 9.74
N GLY A 58 -1.45 -5.72 10.35
CA GLY A 58 -2.49 -6.37 11.14
C GLY A 58 -3.45 -7.24 10.31
N ILE A 59 -3.65 -6.91 9.02
CA ILE A 59 -4.45 -7.75 8.13
C ILE A 59 -3.72 -9.04 7.77
N GLY A 60 -2.40 -8.99 7.61
CA GLY A 60 -1.58 -10.17 7.36
C GLY A 60 -1.54 -11.09 8.57
N VAL A 61 -1.32 -10.55 9.78
CA VAL A 61 -1.36 -11.35 11.00
C VAL A 61 -2.71 -12.07 11.15
N ARG A 62 -3.82 -11.34 11.03
CA ARG A 62 -5.16 -11.95 11.12
C ARG A 62 -5.42 -12.98 10.02
N GLY A 63 -5.03 -12.68 8.78
CA GLY A 63 -5.21 -13.60 7.66
C GLY A 63 -4.39 -14.88 7.80
N TRP A 64 -3.15 -14.78 8.36
CA TRP A 64 -2.31 -15.95 8.63
C TRP A 64 -2.93 -16.84 9.71
N LEU A 65 -3.38 -16.25 10.81
CA LEU A 65 -4.03 -17.01 11.88
C LEU A 65 -5.34 -17.65 11.42
N ALA A 66 -6.14 -16.95 10.61
CA ALA A 66 -7.37 -17.50 10.02
C ALA A 66 -7.07 -18.67 9.05
N ALA A 67 -6.02 -18.57 8.24
CA ALA A 67 -5.58 -19.69 7.39
C ALA A 67 -5.13 -20.88 8.25
N ALA A 68 -4.32 -20.63 9.28
CA ALA A 68 -3.88 -21.68 10.21
C ALA A 68 -5.06 -22.32 10.96
N GLU A 69 -6.10 -21.54 11.30
CA GLU A 69 -7.34 -22.08 11.88
C GLU A 69 -8.05 -23.01 10.90
N GLY A 70 -8.19 -22.63 9.63
CA GLY A 70 -8.75 -23.46 8.58
C GLY A 70 -8.02 -24.79 8.38
N TRP A 71 -6.73 -24.85 8.66
CA TRP A 71 -5.89 -26.06 8.63
C TRP A 71 -5.86 -26.82 9.97
N GLY A 72 -6.49 -26.32 11.04
CA GLY A 72 -6.41 -26.90 12.39
C GLY A 72 -5.05 -26.69 13.09
N LEU A 73 -4.24 -25.72 12.63
CA LEU A 73 -2.88 -25.47 13.10
C LEU A 73 -2.75 -24.20 13.98
N ALA A 74 -3.84 -23.45 14.22
CA ALA A 74 -3.78 -22.14 14.88
C ALA A 74 -3.12 -22.18 16.26
N ASN A 75 -3.53 -23.12 17.12
CA ASN A 75 -2.97 -23.24 18.46
C ASN A 75 -1.47 -23.60 18.46
N GLN A 76 -1.06 -24.47 17.54
CA GLN A 76 0.34 -24.88 17.39
C GLN A 76 1.19 -23.71 16.87
N LEU A 77 0.65 -22.97 15.90
CA LEU A 77 1.32 -21.75 15.37
C LEU A 77 1.47 -20.70 16.46
N ILE A 78 0.41 -20.39 17.22
CA ILE A 78 0.47 -19.41 18.32
C ILE A 78 1.51 -19.84 19.36
N ALA A 79 1.54 -21.12 19.73
CA ALA A 79 2.52 -21.65 20.66
C ALA A 79 3.97 -21.49 20.14
N ALA A 80 4.21 -21.80 18.87
CA ALA A 80 5.51 -21.63 18.23
C ALA A 80 5.94 -20.15 18.18
N LEU A 81 5.02 -19.24 17.84
CA LEU A 81 5.29 -17.81 17.78
C LEU A 81 5.44 -17.15 19.15
N SER A 82 4.84 -17.73 20.22
CA SER A 82 4.96 -17.21 21.59
C SER A 82 6.36 -17.34 22.17
N SER A 83 7.20 -18.24 21.63
CA SER A 83 8.60 -18.38 22.04
C SER A 83 9.53 -17.39 21.36
N ALA A 84 9.08 -16.74 20.30
CA ALA A 84 9.88 -15.80 19.51
C ALA A 84 9.91 -14.40 20.14
N ARG A 85 10.99 -13.65 19.89
CA ARG A 85 11.00 -12.20 20.03
C ARG A 85 10.10 -11.59 18.95
N ILE A 86 9.10 -10.81 19.30
CA ILE A 86 8.13 -10.29 18.35
C ILE A 86 8.34 -8.80 18.10
N VAL A 87 8.56 -8.42 16.85
CA VAL A 87 8.70 -7.03 16.42
C VAL A 87 7.53 -6.67 15.51
N ALA A 88 6.77 -5.64 15.88
CA ALA A 88 5.66 -5.13 15.06
C ALA A 88 6.08 -3.85 14.34
N ARG A 89 5.72 -3.71 13.06
CA ARG A 89 6.00 -2.47 12.32
C ARG A 89 5.17 -1.28 12.79
N GLY A 90 3.97 -1.52 13.29
CA GLY A 90 3.07 -0.44 13.66
C GLY A 90 1.83 -0.90 14.43
N PRO A 91 0.99 0.02 14.92
CA PRO A 91 -0.09 -0.26 15.87
C PRO A 91 -1.15 -1.23 15.35
N LYS A 92 -1.35 -1.33 14.03
CA LYS A 92 -2.29 -2.30 13.43
C LYS A 92 -1.77 -3.74 13.54
N ALA A 93 -0.46 -3.94 13.40
CA ALA A 93 0.17 -5.24 13.60
C ALA A 93 0.16 -5.61 15.08
N THR A 94 0.58 -4.68 15.95
CA THR A 94 0.48 -4.79 17.42
C THR A 94 -0.91 -5.22 17.88
N GLY A 95 -1.96 -4.52 17.44
CA GLY A 95 -3.33 -4.85 17.82
C GLY A 95 -3.78 -6.25 17.37
N ALA A 96 -3.33 -6.72 16.20
CA ALA A 96 -3.64 -8.05 15.70
C ALA A 96 -2.89 -9.15 16.48
N LEU A 97 -1.61 -8.92 16.81
CA LEU A 97 -0.82 -9.82 17.66
C LEU A 97 -1.44 -9.98 19.04
N ARG A 98 -1.74 -8.86 19.71
CA ARG A 98 -2.34 -8.86 21.06
C ARG A 98 -3.71 -9.53 21.08
N ALA A 99 -4.53 -9.36 20.04
CA ALA A 99 -5.81 -10.07 19.91
C ALA A 99 -5.65 -11.60 19.84
N ALA A 100 -4.47 -12.08 19.42
CA ALA A 100 -4.11 -13.51 19.38
C ALA A 100 -3.33 -13.98 20.63
N GLY A 101 -3.18 -13.12 21.64
CA GLY A 101 -2.40 -13.45 22.84
C GLY A 101 -0.87 -13.35 22.66
N LEU A 102 -0.41 -12.79 21.54
CA LEU A 102 1.01 -12.55 21.26
C LEU A 102 1.39 -11.12 21.64
N HIS A 103 2.58 -10.92 22.19
CA HIS A 103 3.05 -9.61 22.63
C HIS A 103 4.34 -9.23 21.93
N GLU A 104 4.31 -8.07 21.27
CA GLU A 104 5.52 -7.49 20.68
C GLU A 104 6.44 -6.93 21.77
N GLU A 105 7.76 -7.12 21.61
CA GLU A 105 8.78 -6.48 22.45
C GLU A 105 9.04 -5.03 22.00
N TRP A 106 8.87 -4.76 20.70
CA TRP A 106 9.18 -3.46 20.14
C TRP A 106 8.32 -3.11 18.91
N CYS A 107 8.05 -1.80 18.76
CA CYS A 107 7.33 -1.22 17.62
C CYS A 107 7.82 0.22 17.40
N PRO A 108 8.28 0.59 16.19
CA PRO A 108 8.76 1.94 15.91
C PRO A 108 7.63 2.97 15.95
N LYS A 109 7.92 4.16 16.46
CA LYS A 109 6.97 5.29 16.43
C LYS A 109 6.68 5.79 15.00
N SER A 110 7.62 5.59 14.08
CA SER A 110 7.51 5.97 12.67
C SER A 110 6.61 5.05 11.84
N GLU A 111 6.25 3.88 12.36
CA GLU A 111 5.54 2.81 11.61
C GLU A 111 6.30 2.38 10.33
N SER A 112 7.61 2.53 10.30
CA SER A 112 8.48 2.31 9.14
C SER A 112 9.15 0.94 9.16
N SER A 113 9.16 0.24 8.02
CA SER A 113 9.95 -0.98 7.85
C SER A 113 11.46 -0.71 7.90
N HIS A 114 11.90 0.50 7.53
CA HIS A 114 13.29 0.92 7.65
C HIS A 114 13.78 0.91 9.10
N ASP A 115 12.98 1.47 10.01
CA ASP A 115 13.34 1.49 11.43
C ASP A 115 13.27 0.09 12.05
N VAL A 116 12.36 -0.77 11.57
CA VAL A 116 12.35 -2.20 11.97
C VAL A 116 13.64 -2.89 11.55
N LEU A 117 14.09 -2.71 10.31
CA LEU A 117 15.37 -3.28 9.85
C LEU A 117 16.55 -2.75 10.68
N LYS A 118 16.60 -1.43 10.88
CA LYS A 118 17.64 -0.80 11.69
C LYS A 118 17.70 -1.39 13.09
N TYR A 119 16.56 -1.50 13.77
CA TYR A 119 16.45 -2.09 15.11
C TYR A 119 16.96 -3.55 15.15
N LEU A 120 16.59 -4.35 14.15
CA LEU A 120 17.05 -5.74 14.09
C LEU A 120 18.56 -5.84 13.86
N LEU A 121 19.13 -4.96 13.03
CA LEU A 121 20.56 -4.92 12.74
C LEU A 121 21.42 -4.26 13.85
N GLU A 122 20.81 -3.64 14.86
CA GLU A 122 21.51 -3.20 16.08
C GLU A 122 22.01 -4.38 16.94
N SER A 123 21.45 -5.59 16.72
CA SER A 123 21.87 -6.84 17.34
C SER A 123 22.53 -7.74 16.30
N ASP A 124 23.38 -8.66 16.74
CA ASP A 124 23.86 -9.72 15.87
C ASP A 124 22.70 -10.68 15.56
N VAL A 125 22.33 -10.75 14.28
CA VAL A 125 21.29 -11.64 13.76
C VAL A 125 21.86 -12.82 12.97
N SER A 126 23.18 -13.00 12.97
CA SER A 126 23.84 -14.12 12.29
C SER A 126 23.37 -15.45 12.86
N GLY A 127 22.95 -16.35 11.97
CA GLY A 127 22.38 -17.65 12.35
C GLY A 127 21.00 -17.60 13.00
N THR A 128 20.41 -16.40 13.14
CA THR A 128 19.07 -16.22 13.72
C THR A 128 18.00 -16.55 12.67
N ARG A 129 16.98 -17.31 13.05
CA ARG A 129 15.85 -17.64 12.20
C ARG A 129 14.75 -16.59 12.37
N ILE A 130 14.48 -15.82 11.31
CA ILE A 130 13.54 -14.69 11.33
C ILE A 130 12.35 -14.96 10.42
N ALA A 131 11.18 -15.17 11.01
CA ALA A 131 9.91 -15.21 10.27
C ALA A 131 9.40 -13.78 10.00
N ILE A 132 9.07 -13.48 8.75
CA ILE A 132 8.59 -12.13 8.38
C ILE A 132 7.21 -12.25 7.74
N GLN A 133 6.17 -11.80 8.47
CA GLN A 133 4.84 -11.63 7.87
C GLN A 133 4.87 -10.40 6.95
N LEU A 134 4.84 -10.65 5.66
CA LEU A 134 4.97 -9.63 4.62
C LEU A 134 3.68 -8.83 4.42
N HIS A 135 3.83 -7.66 3.84
CA HIS A 135 2.73 -6.71 3.57
C HIS A 135 2.00 -6.96 2.24
N GLY A 136 2.18 -8.13 1.61
CA GLY A 136 1.58 -8.44 0.30
C GLY A 136 2.10 -7.50 -0.78
N ALA A 137 3.38 -7.62 -1.16
CA ALA A 137 3.90 -6.87 -2.29
C ALA A 137 3.09 -7.20 -3.55
N ALA A 138 2.73 -6.18 -4.33
CA ALA A 138 2.36 -6.39 -5.71
C ALA A 138 3.61 -6.77 -6.50
N ASP A 139 3.47 -7.58 -7.55
CA ASP A 139 4.61 -7.92 -8.41
C ASP A 139 5.30 -6.66 -8.95
N ALA A 140 4.53 -5.57 -9.10
CA ALA A 140 5.00 -4.29 -9.58
C ALA A 140 5.75 -3.42 -8.55
N TRP A 141 5.60 -3.67 -7.25
CA TRP A 141 6.18 -2.77 -6.25
C TRP A 141 6.33 -3.39 -4.86
N ASP A 142 7.56 -3.39 -4.38
CA ASP A 142 7.92 -3.65 -2.99
C ASP A 142 8.32 -2.32 -2.33
N PRO A 143 7.69 -1.93 -1.21
CA PRO A 143 8.02 -0.68 -0.51
C PRO A 143 9.43 -0.66 0.06
N PHE A 144 9.99 -1.82 0.36
CA PHE A 144 11.31 -1.93 0.96
C PHE A 144 12.00 -3.24 0.54
N PRO A 145 12.43 -3.35 -0.73
CA PRO A 145 13.03 -4.56 -1.28
C PRO A 145 14.32 -4.97 -0.53
N GLU A 146 15.01 -4.00 0.08
CA GLU A 146 16.24 -4.23 0.83
C GLU A 146 16.02 -4.91 2.20
N PHE A 147 14.78 -5.01 2.69
CA PHE A 147 14.49 -5.53 4.05
C PHE A 147 14.97 -6.97 4.22
N ILE A 148 14.50 -7.86 3.35
CA ILE A 148 14.91 -9.28 3.35
C ILE A 148 16.39 -9.41 2.99
N GLY A 149 16.82 -8.66 1.98
CA GLY A 149 18.22 -8.66 1.52
C GLY A 149 19.19 -8.22 2.62
N GLY A 150 18.86 -7.18 3.37
CA GLY A 150 19.67 -6.67 4.49
C GLY A 150 19.82 -7.68 5.62
N LEU A 151 18.74 -8.36 6.00
CA LEU A 151 18.78 -9.40 7.04
C LEU A 151 19.59 -10.63 6.58
N ARG A 152 19.43 -11.06 5.34
CA ARG A 152 20.22 -12.17 4.78
C ARG A 152 21.71 -11.82 4.67
N ALA A 153 22.00 -10.59 4.27
CA ALA A 153 23.40 -10.12 4.21
C ALA A 153 24.06 -10.05 5.59
N ALA A 154 23.26 -9.85 6.66
CA ALA A 154 23.70 -9.94 8.04
C ALA A 154 23.76 -11.38 8.59
N GLY A 155 23.53 -12.40 7.75
CA GLY A 155 23.65 -13.80 8.11
C GLY A 155 22.40 -14.44 8.72
N ALA A 156 21.23 -13.77 8.69
CA ALA A 156 19.99 -14.33 9.18
C ALA A 156 19.38 -15.34 8.19
N GLU A 157 18.75 -16.39 8.72
CA GLU A 157 17.84 -17.26 7.98
C GLU A 157 16.46 -16.62 7.92
N VAL A 158 16.03 -16.15 6.75
CA VAL A 158 14.76 -15.43 6.60
C VAL A 158 13.69 -16.31 5.99
N VAL A 159 12.59 -16.50 6.73
CA VAL A 159 11.38 -17.23 6.31
C VAL A 159 10.27 -16.21 5.97
N PRO A 160 10.01 -15.92 4.68
CA PRO A 160 8.97 -14.99 4.28
C PRO A 160 7.58 -15.62 4.37
N ILE A 161 6.64 -14.94 5.03
CA ILE A 161 5.25 -15.38 5.18
C ILE A 161 4.35 -14.47 4.38
N ARG A 162 3.93 -14.93 3.19
CA ARG A 162 3.01 -14.24 2.29
C ARG A 162 1.59 -14.72 2.55
N VAL A 163 0.76 -13.86 3.10
CA VAL A 163 -0.63 -14.20 3.49
C VAL A 163 -1.65 -13.73 2.47
N TYR A 164 -1.31 -12.70 1.73
CA TYR A 164 -2.14 -12.10 0.69
C TYR A 164 -1.26 -11.52 -0.42
N ARG A 165 -1.84 -11.35 -1.60
CA ARG A 165 -1.22 -10.64 -2.73
C ARG A 165 -2.12 -9.52 -3.19
N TRP A 166 -1.51 -8.47 -3.70
CA TRP A 166 -2.20 -7.49 -4.50
C TRP A 166 -2.20 -7.96 -5.95
N LYS A 167 -3.37 -8.05 -6.56
CA LYS A 167 -3.51 -8.38 -7.97
C LYS A 167 -4.10 -7.18 -8.70
N SER A 168 -3.46 -6.80 -9.81
CA SER A 168 -4.00 -5.80 -10.73
C SER A 168 -5.36 -6.25 -11.27
N THR A 169 -6.27 -5.32 -11.49
CA THR A 169 -7.56 -5.63 -12.11
C THR A 169 -7.35 -6.12 -13.54
N PRO A 170 -8.24 -6.98 -14.08
CA PRO A 170 -8.13 -7.43 -15.48
C PRO A 170 -8.08 -6.26 -16.47
N LEU A 171 -7.47 -6.49 -17.65
CA LEU A 171 -7.46 -5.55 -18.77
C LEU A 171 -8.88 -5.38 -19.36
N GLY A 172 -9.14 -4.20 -19.96
CA GLY A 172 -10.40 -3.90 -20.66
C GLY A 172 -11.50 -3.30 -19.79
N GLY A 173 -11.20 -2.97 -18.49
CA GLY A 173 -12.20 -2.46 -17.55
C GLY A 173 -12.10 -0.95 -17.25
N GLU A 174 -12.83 -0.54 -16.21
CA GLU A 174 -12.88 0.86 -15.75
C GLU A 174 -11.51 1.41 -15.33
N PHE A 175 -10.62 0.54 -14.87
CA PHE A 175 -9.27 0.95 -14.48
C PHE A 175 -8.43 1.38 -15.69
N ASP A 176 -8.58 0.72 -16.84
CA ASP A 176 -7.92 1.12 -18.10
C ASP A 176 -8.44 2.46 -18.60
N GLN A 177 -9.76 2.67 -18.44
CA GLN A 177 -10.39 3.96 -18.79
C GLN A 177 -9.87 5.07 -17.87
N LEU A 178 -9.72 4.82 -16.57
CA LEU A 178 -9.15 5.77 -15.63
C LEU A 178 -7.70 6.13 -16.02
N VAL A 179 -6.84 5.13 -16.25
CA VAL A 179 -5.43 5.34 -16.61
C VAL A 179 -5.30 6.09 -17.93
N SER A 180 -6.11 5.72 -18.94
CA SER A 180 -6.17 6.42 -20.22
C SER A 180 -6.69 7.86 -20.07
N GLY A 181 -7.67 8.07 -19.18
CA GLY A 181 -8.21 9.40 -18.86
C GLY A 181 -7.15 10.30 -18.22
N ILE A 182 -6.32 9.77 -17.30
CA ILE A 182 -5.17 10.50 -16.75
C ILE A 182 -4.21 10.93 -17.86
N ALA A 183 -3.80 10.00 -18.72
CA ALA A 183 -2.89 10.29 -19.85
C ALA A 183 -3.45 11.33 -20.81
N ARG A 184 -4.77 11.35 -21.01
CA ARG A 184 -5.49 12.34 -21.84
C ARG A 184 -5.83 13.64 -21.11
N ARG A 185 -5.39 13.81 -19.85
CA ARG A 185 -5.65 15.01 -19.05
C ARG A 185 -7.14 15.30 -18.82
N GLN A 186 -7.95 14.24 -18.64
CA GLN A 186 -9.39 14.34 -18.40
C GLN A 186 -9.72 14.60 -16.92
N PHE A 187 -8.73 14.61 -16.04
CA PHE A 187 -8.85 14.82 -14.61
C PHE A 187 -7.92 15.93 -14.15
N ASP A 188 -8.36 16.74 -13.19
CA ASP A 188 -7.52 17.75 -12.55
C ASP A 188 -6.54 17.11 -11.57
N ALA A 189 -6.96 16.03 -10.92
CA ALA A 189 -6.13 15.30 -9.96
C ALA A 189 -6.43 13.81 -9.94
N VAL A 190 -5.43 13.03 -9.51
CA VAL A 190 -5.58 11.63 -9.14
C VAL A 190 -5.16 11.42 -7.70
N SER A 191 -6.00 10.75 -6.91
CA SER A 191 -5.70 10.48 -5.50
C SER A 191 -5.26 9.04 -5.27
N PHE A 192 -4.21 8.88 -4.45
CA PHE A 192 -3.64 7.59 -4.08
C PHE A 192 -3.67 7.40 -2.56
N THR A 193 -4.22 6.30 -2.10
CA THR A 193 -4.25 5.95 -0.67
C THR A 193 -3.32 4.80 -0.30
N SER A 194 -2.62 4.23 -1.29
CA SER A 194 -1.60 3.20 -1.09
C SER A 194 -0.58 3.21 -2.21
N ALA A 195 0.66 2.89 -1.89
CA ALA A 195 1.74 2.78 -2.87
C ALA A 195 1.53 1.66 -3.91
N PRO A 196 1.00 0.47 -3.55
CA PRO A 196 0.64 -0.52 -4.56
C PRO A 196 -0.36 -0.02 -5.61
N ALA A 197 -1.32 0.84 -5.23
CA ALA A 197 -2.25 1.42 -6.19
C ALA A 197 -1.57 2.43 -7.13
N ALA A 198 -0.62 3.22 -6.63
CA ALA A 198 0.19 4.12 -7.45
C ALA A 198 1.09 3.33 -8.43
N ALA A 199 1.72 2.26 -7.95
CA ALA A 199 2.50 1.36 -8.79
C ALA A 199 1.67 0.69 -9.89
N ALA A 200 0.45 0.23 -9.54
CA ALA A 200 -0.46 -0.40 -10.50
C ALA A 200 -0.90 0.56 -11.63
N VAL A 201 -1.04 1.87 -11.36
CA VAL A 201 -1.30 2.87 -12.42
C VAL A 201 -0.12 2.97 -13.37
N LEU A 202 1.12 2.99 -12.87
CA LEU A 202 2.32 3.02 -13.68
C LEU A 202 2.50 1.72 -14.50
N GLU A 203 2.23 0.56 -13.90
CA GLU A 203 2.26 -0.73 -14.58
C GLU A 203 1.22 -0.78 -15.70
N ARG A 204 -0.03 -0.41 -15.39
CA ARG A 204 -1.11 -0.40 -16.38
C ARG A 204 -0.84 0.55 -17.55
N SER A 205 -0.20 1.67 -17.31
CA SER A 205 0.16 2.59 -18.38
C SER A 205 1.19 1.98 -19.37
N ARG A 206 2.08 1.09 -18.86
CA ARG A 206 3.00 0.30 -19.70
C ARG A 206 2.26 -0.78 -20.47
N ASP A 207 1.33 -1.50 -19.83
CA ASP A 207 0.52 -2.53 -20.48
C ASP A 207 -0.34 -1.94 -21.63
N LEU A 208 -0.73 -0.66 -21.50
CA LEU A 208 -1.51 0.08 -22.49
C LEU A 208 -0.62 0.87 -23.49
N ASP A 209 0.70 0.79 -23.38
CA ASP A 209 1.68 1.53 -24.21
C ASP A 209 1.47 3.07 -24.19
N ILE A 210 1.13 3.61 -23.01
CA ILE A 210 0.90 5.05 -22.78
C ILE A 210 1.68 5.62 -21.58
N GLU A 211 2.76 4.94 -21.12
CA GLU A 211 3.51 5.37 -19.91
C GLU A 211 4.06 6.80 -20.07
N ASP A 212 4.65 7.14 -21.21
CA ASP A 212 5.21 8.48 -21.43
C ASP A 212 4.13 9.56 -21.40
N GLN A 213 2.97 9.30 -22.00
CA GLN A 213 1.83 10.23 -21.99
C GLN A 213 1.27 10.41 -20.57
N LEU A 214 1.15 9.31 -19.79
CA LEU A 214 0.71 9.36 -18.42
C LEU A 214 1.69 10.15 -17.54
N LEU A 215 2.99 9.87 -17.65
CA LEU A 215 4.02 10.57 -16.88
C LEU A 215 4.07 12.05 -17.19
N GLU A 216 3.94 12.41 -18.48
CA GLU A 216 3.88 13.80 -18.91
C GLU A 216 2.64 14.50 -18.30
N ALA A 217 1.46 13.88 -18.41
CA ALA A 217 0.24 14.41 -17.81
C ALA A 217 0.38 14.64 -16.29
N LEU A 218 0.95 13.67 -15.56
CA LEU A 218 1.16 13.75 -14.11
C LEU A 218 2.23 14.77 -13.69
N ARG A 219 3.17 15.12 -14.60
CA ARG A 219 4.19 16.15 -14.34
C ARG A 219 3.70 17.56 -14.61
N THR A 220 2.74 17.72 -15.51
CA THR A 220 2.32 19.04 -16.00
C THR A 220 0.90 19.42 -15.62
N ASP A 221 -0.04 18.49 -15.80
CA ASP A 221 -1.47 18.84 -15.84
C ASP A 221 -2.31 18.14 -14.76
N VAL A 222 -2.03 16.90 -14.44
CA VAL A 222 -2.85 16.11 -13.51
C VAL A 222 -2.12 15.97 -12.17
N HIS A 223 -2.69 16.54 -11.12
CA HIS A 223 -2.03 16.56 -9.81
C HIS A 223 -2.11 15.21 -9.11
N ALA A 224 -0.95 14.63 -8.79
CA ALA A 224 -0.85 13.39 -8.02
C ALA A 224 -0.91 13.67 -6.52
N MET A 225 -2.03 13.34 -5.88
CA MET A 225 -2.30 13.60 -4.47
C MET A 225 -2.28 12.31 -3.65
N CYS A 226 -1.30 12.18 -2.75
CA CYS A 226 -1.04 10.97 -2.00
C CYS A 226 -1.42 11.12 -0.53
N VAL A 227 -1.87 10.02 0.11
CA VAL A 227 -2.18 10.06 1.54
C VAL A 227 -0.95 10.28 2.42
N GLY A 228 0.25 10.04 1.91
CA GLY A 228 1.51 10.21 2.64
C GLY A 228 2.73 9.77 1.84
N PRO A 229 3.94 9.96 2.39
CA PRO A 229 5.21 9.81 1.68
C PRO A 229 5.50 8.39 1.19
N VAL A 230 5.05 7.35 1.89
CA VAL A 230 5.18 5.96 1.41
C VAL A 230 4.34 5.74 0.15
N THR A 231 3.15 6.34 0.09
CA THR A 231 2.25 6.23 -1.06
C THR A 231 2.82 6.91 -2.30
N SER A 232 3.57 8.00 -2.14
CA SER A 232 4.16 8.77 -3.25
C SER A 232 5.43 8.15 -3.85
N GLN A 233 6.10 7.23 -3.14
CA GLN A 233 7.38 6.67 -3.59
C GLN A 233 7.41 6.14 -5.03
N PRO A 234 6.42 5.34 -5.50
CA PRO A 234 6.43 4.84 -6.88
C PRO A 234 6.44 5.97 -7.92
N LEU A 235 5.68 7.03 -7.65
CA LEU A 235 5.56 8.21 -8.51
C LEU A 235 6.83 9.07 -8.46
N ASN A 236 7.35 9.33 -7.26
CA ASN A 236 8.58 10.10 -7.06
C ASN A 236 9.79 9.46 -7.76
N ARG A 237 9.89 8.11 -7.76
CA ARG A 237 10.93 7.38 -8.51
C ARG A 237 10.85 7.61 -10.02
N LYS A 238 9.68 7.99 -10.53
CA LYS A 238 9.44 8.34 -11.94
C LYS A 238 9.51 9.86 -12.21
N GLY A 239 9.91 10.66 -11.22
CA GLY A 239 10.01 12.11 -11.32
C GLY A 239 8.65 12.81 -11.43
N VAL A 240 7.58 12.20 -10.90
CA VAL A 240 6.24 12.81 -10.82
C VAL A 240 6.13 13.62 -9.53
N PRO A 241 5.79 14.92 -9.60
CA PRO A 241 5.52 15.73 -8.42
C PRO A 241 4.30 15.21 -7.67
N THR A 242 4.38 15.13 -6.34
CA THR A 242 3.27 14.67 -5.50
C THR A 242 3.03 15.61 -4.34
N THR A 243 1.79 15.70 -3.88
CA THR A 243 1.43 16.41 -2.65
C THR A 243 0.76 15.46 -1.66
N SER A 244 0.86 15.77 -0.38
CA SER A 244 0.23 14.99 0.68
C SER A 244 -0.10 15.85 1.91
N PRO A 245 -1.16 15.50 2.68
CA PRO A 245 -1.47 16.19 3.92
C PRO A 245 -0.43 15.88 5.01
N GLU A 246 -0.29 16.75 6.00
CA GLU A 246 0.57 16.52 7.17
C GLU A 246 0.15 15.27 7.95
N ARG A 247 -1.16 15.01 8.07
CA ARG A 247 -1.70 13.82 8.72
C ARG A 247 -2.09 12.79 7.68
N MET A 248 -1.44 11.64 7.69
CA MET A 248 -1.65 10.52 6.77
C MET A 248 -2.99 9.79 7.00
N ARG A 249 -4.11 10.51 6.84
CA ARG A 249 -5.48 10.00 7.06
C ARG A 249 -6.38 10.39 5.88
N LEU A 250 -7.40 9.56 5.63
CA LEU A 250 -8.31 9.75 4.51
C LEU A 250 -9.04 11.10 4.53
N GLY A 251 -9.57 11.51 5.69
CA GLY A 251 -10.24 12.80 5.84
C GLY A 251 -9.28 14.00 5.66
N ALA A 252 -8.00 13.85 6.06
CA ALA A 252 -7.00 14.87 5.81
C ALA A 252 -6.62 14.94 4.32
N LEU A 253 -6.55 13.79 3.63
CA LEU A 253 -6.36 13.75 2.17
C LEU A 253 -7.52 14.43 1.44
N ALA A 254 -8.77 14.12 1.80
CA ALA A 254 -9.93 14.77 1.18
C ALA A 254 -9.87 16.30 1.33
N ARG A 255 -9.60 16.81 2.53
CA ARG A 255 -9.44 18.25 2.78
C ARG A 255 -8.28 18.83 1.98
N HIS A 256 -7.12 18.17 1.98
CA HIS A 256 -5.94 18.60 1.22
C HIS A 256 -6.26 18.73 -0.28
N ILE A 257 -6.99 17.78 -0.87
CA ILE A 257 -7.41 17.84 -2.26
C ILE A 257 -8.28 19.09 -2.50
N THR A 258 -9.30 19.31 -1.70
CA THR A 258 -10.25 20.41 -1.87
C THR A 258 -9.66 21.79 -1.58
N GLU A 259 -8.65 21.89 -0.73
CA GLU A 259 -7.93 23.13 -0.45
C GLU A 259 -6.87 23.45 -1.51
N GLN A 260 -6.19 22.43 -2.06
CA GLN A 260 -5.09 22.65 -2.99
C GLN A 260 -5.53 22.81 -4.44
N LEU A 261 -6.51 22.03 -4.93
CA LEU A 261 -6.92 22.09 -6.34
C LEU A 261 -7.33 23.50 -6.81
N PRO A 262 -8.12 24.29 -6.06
CA PRO A 262 -8.44 25.65 -6.48
C PRO A 262 -7.23 26.60 -6.58
N LEU A 263 -6.17 26.34 -5.81
CA LEU A 263 -4.94 27.14 -5.78
C LEU A 263 -3.98 26.79 -6.93
N LEU A 264 -4.13 25.59 -7.52
CA LEU A 264 -3.28 25.11 -8.60
C LEU A 264 -3.70 25.60 -9.99
N GLY A 265 -4.72 26.45 -10.05
CA GLY A 265 -5.19 27.17 -11.24
C GLY A 265 -6.38 26.49 -11.92
N SER A 266 -7.34 27.32 -12.36
CA SER A 266 -8.42 26.88 -13.25
C SER A 266 -7.83 26.47 -14.60
N ARG A 267 -8.13 25.25 -15.03
CA ARG A 267 -7.71 24.77 -16.36
C ARG A 267 -8.84 24.92 -17.35
N THR A 268 -8.47 25.35 -18.53
CA THR A 268 -9.33 25.27 -19.69
C THR A 268 -9.59 23.82 -20.06
N VAL A 269 -10.82 23.36 -19.88
CA VAL A 269 -11.24 22.03 -20.33
C VAL A 269 -11.74 22.15 -21.77
N LYS A 270 -11.11 21.43 -22.70
CA LYS A 270 -11.65 21.27 -24.06
C LYS A 270 -12.76 20.22 -24.03
N VAL A 271 -14.01 20.68 -24.04
CA VAL A 271 -15.16 19.81 -24.24
C VAL A 271 -15.58 19.93 -25.70
N ALA A 272 -15.57 18.83 -26.43
CA ALA A 272 -16.02 18.72 -27.84
C ALA A 272 -15.44 19.80 -28.79
N GLY A 273 -14.16 20.14 -28.63
CA GLY A 273 -13.49 21.11 -29.50
C GLY A 273 -13.67 22.57 -29.11
N HIS A 274 -14.46 22.88 -28.11
CA HIS A 274 -14.62 24.22 -27.56
C HIS A 274 -13.78 24.38 -26.28
N VAL A 275 -13.07 25.52 -26.19
CA VAL A 275 -12.38 25.95 -24.98
C VAL A 275 -13.44 26.55 -24.06
N VAL A 276 -13.66 25.92 -22.91
CA VAL A 276 -14.56 26.43 -21.86
C VAL A 276 -13.69 26.95 -20.72
N ASP A 277 -13.66 28.24 -20.51
CA ASP A 277 -13.10 28.83 -19.31
C ASP A 277 -14.05 28.52 -18.14
N ILE A 278 -13.57 27.74 -17.17
CA ILE A 278 -14.31 27.55 -15.92
C ILE A 278 -14.01 28.77 -15.06
N PRO A 279 -15.01 29.60 -14.73
CA PRO A 279 -14.77 30.76 -13.90
C PRO A 279 -14.31 30.35 -12.50
N GLU A 280 -13.40 31.15 -11.90
CA GLU A 280 -12.99 30.99 -10.51
C GLU A 280 -14.24 30.84 -9.62
N PRO A 281 -14.24 29.90 -8.67
CA PRO A 281 -15.32 29.79 -7.70
C PRO A 281 -15.38 31.10 -6.91
N ALA A 282 -16.52 31.77 -6.96
CA ALA A 282 -16.78 32.94 -6.15
C ALA A 282 -16.52 32.58 -4.67
N CYS A 283 -15.65 33.36 -4.02
CA CYS A 283 -15.48 33.32 -2.57
C CYS A 283 -16.82 33.52 -1.88
N TRP A 284 -17.24 32.53 -1.11
CA TRP A 284 -18.34 32.66 -0.13
C TRP A 284 -17.76 32.52 1.27
#